data_1d7e7d491969b8d2c7bd88e1f5b5c9a7
#
_entry.id   1d7e7d491969b8d2c7bd88e1f5b5c9a7
#
_cell.length_a   1.000
_cell.length_b   1.000
_cell.length_c   1.000
_cell.angle_alpha   90.00
_cell.angle_beta   90.00
_cell.angle_gamma   90.00
#
_symmetry.space_group_name_H-M   'P 1'
#
loop_
_entity.id
_entity.type
_entity.pdbx_description
1 polymer ?
#
loop_
_entity_poly.entity_id
_entity_poly.type
_entity_poly.pdbx_seq_one_letter_code
_entity_poly.pdbx_strand_id
1 'polypeptide(L)'
;MKHKLYGSLFNLFKIFPIAENRISFIIDSNESFRGNLDYIKKEFERRGDFEFNFFYKDKISLNSFKKLATSRYVFLNDNFFPIAFMNFKSQTKVVQLWHAPGASKKFGGSVAGPDELEMLRKISSNTDYLITSSKKIEDYYAEAFQIDKSKIKPLGLPRLDYYFENHDVDKIKSDFCRRYGIDCNKKIILYAPTFRDERKYNNVFDYLDLRKFNEDLGDDYILALRLHPKIRDFYDANIESGEEYVDCSDYESEQELMMISDMLITDYSSIMIEFAIFDRPILFFVYDLENYLATERGFYYDFEKTVPGKLVYTSDELIDAIKNDDFEKDKLSSFAKTQFDEIDGQSSKRVVDFLLN
;
A
#
# COMPACT_ATOMS: atom_id res chain seq x y z
N MET A 1 -4.81 -19.31 21.27
CA MET A 1 -4.03 -20.56 21.49
C MET A 1 -2.91 -20.73 20.44
N LYS A 2 -3.19 -20.66 19.13
CA LYS A 2 -2.23 -20.83 18.02
C LYS A 2 -1.00 -19.90 18.11
N HIS A 3 -1.18 -18.60 18.39
CA HIS A 3 -0.07 -17.63 18.47
C HIS A 3 0.91 -17.91 19.61
N LYS A 4 0.40 -18.36 20.79
CA LYS A 4 1.26 -18.77 21.93
C LYS A 4 2.08 -20.01 21.60
N LEU A 5 1.48 -20.98 20.88
CA LEU A 5 2.19 -22.18 20.43
C LEU A 5 3.36 -21.82 19.51
N TYR A 6 3.15 -20.91 18.57
CA TYR A 6 4.20 -20.43 17.67
C TYR A 6 5.34 -19.73 18.43
N GLY A 7 4.97 -18.88 19.42
CA GLY A 7 5.97 -18.28 20.30
C GLY A 7 6.77 -19.31 21.09
N SER A 8 6.13 -20.34 21.63
CA SER A 8 6.80 -21.42 22.36
C SER A 8 7.77 -22.20 21.45
N LEU A 9 7.33 -22.59 20.25
CA LEU A 9 8.18 -23.27 19.27
C LEU A 9 9.40 -22.41 18.88
N PHE A 10 9.19 -21.12 18.61
CA PHE A 10 10.28 -20.17 18.33
C PHE A 10 11.28 -20.14 19.50
N ASN A 11 10.78 -20.01 20.73
CA ASN A 11 11.61 -19.85 21.92
C ASN A 11 12.48 -21.08 22.23
N LEU A 12 12.08 -22.28 21.79
CA LEU A 12 12.94 -23.49 21.90
C LEU A 12 14.24 -23.34 21.09
N PHE A 13 14.21 -22.63 19.97
CA PHE A 13 15.40 -22.46 19.11
C PHE A 13 16.34 -21.33 19.52
N LYS A 14 16.00 -20.56 20.57
CA LYS A 14 16.90 -19.52 21.12
C LYS A 14 18.23 -20.04 21.68
N ILE A 15 18.32 -21.33 21.93
CA ILE A 15 19.59 -21.94 22.36
C ILE A 15 20.70 -21.84 21.30
N PHE A 16 20.33 -21.77 20.01
CA PHE A 16 21.30 -21.68 18.92
C PHE A 16 21.83 -20.25 18.78
N PRO A 17 23.10 -20.04 18.38
CA PRO A 17 23.67 -18.72 18.16
C PRO A 17 22.99 -18.00 17.00
N ILE A 18 23.07 -16.67 16.98
CA ILE A 18 22.66 -15.86 15.85
C ILE A 18 23.63 -16.08 14.69
N ALA A 19 23.10 -16.26 13.49
CA ALA A 19 23.86 -16.21 12.25
C ALA A 19 23.86 -14.74 11.77
N GLU A 20 25.03 -14.09 11.90
CA GLU A 20 25.16 -12.63 11.70
C GLU A 20 24.79 -12.18 10.26
N ASN A 21 24.90 -13.11 9.29
CA ASN A 21 24.54 -12.84 7.90
C ASN A 21 23.14 -13.37 7.52
N ARG A 22 22.32 -13.84 8.48
CA ARG A 22 20.99 -14.37 8.15
C ARG A 22 19.91 -13.32 8.29
N ILE A 23 19.10 -13.22 7.24
CA ILE A 23 17.93 -12.34 7.16
C ILE A 23 16.69 -13.20 6.96
N SER A 24 15.67 -12.99 7.80
CA SER A 24 14.36 -13.62 7.63
C SER A 24 13.31 -12.60 7.17
N PHE A 25 12.51 -13.02 6.20
CA PHE A 25 11.32 -12.29 5.75
C PHE A 25 10.07 -13.05 6.17
N ILE A 26 9.17 -12.40 6.91
CA ILE A 26 7.85 -12.95 7.26
C ILE A 26 6.86 -12.56 6.18
N ILE A 27 6.29 -13.56 5.48
CA ILE A 27 5.51 -13.39 4.24
C ILE A 27 4.13 -14.02 4.43
N ASP A 28 3.10 -13.35 3.94
CA ASP A 28 1.76 -13.93 3.85
C ASP A 28 1.71 -15.04 2.81
N SER A 29 0.83 -16.00 3.05
CA SER A 29 0.67 -17.19 2.18
C SER A 29 0.21 -16.87 0.76
N ASN A 30 -0.58 -15.84 0.64
CA ASN A 30 -1.24 -15.46 -0.61
C ASN A 30 -0.50 -14.36 -1.38
N GLU A 31 0.59 -13.85 -0.83
CA GLU A 31 1.40 -12.83 -1.47
C GLU A 31 2.64 -13.44 -2.12
N SER A 32 2.86 -13.10 -3.37
CA SER A 32 4.17 -13.29 -3.96
C SER A 32 5.18 -12.40 -3.23
N PHE A 33 6.41 -12.88 -3.03
CA PHE A 33 7.49 -12.09 -2.45
C PHE A 33 7.79 -10.89 -3.36
N ARG A 34 7.32 -9.69 -2.97
CA ARG A 34 7.40 -8.45 -3.76
C ARG A 34 7.38 -7.21 -2.87
N GLY A 35 7.49 -6.06 -3.49
CA GLY A 35 7.39 -4.75 -2.82
C GLY A 35 8.51 -4.53 -1.82
N ASN A 36 8.20 -4.01 -0.63
CA ASN A 36 9.21 -3.62 0.35
C ASN A 36 10.22 -4.72 0.68
N LEU A 37 9.74 -5.97 0.84
CA LEU A 37 10.60 -7.09 1.22
C LEU A 37 11.59 -7.46 0.11
N ASP A 38 11.14 -7.44 -1.16
CA ASP A 38 12.00 -7.71 -2.31
C ASP A 38 13.08 -6.63 -2.49
N TYR A 39 12.69 -5.36 -2.35
CA TYR A 39 13.62 -4.24 -2.43
C TYR A 39 14.67 -4.25 -1.32
N ILE A 40 14.29 -4.58 -0.10
CA ILE A 40 15.25 -4.79 1.00
C ILE A 40 16.18 -5.96 0.69
N LYS A 41 15.66 -7.08 0.18
CA LYS A 41 16.49 -8.23 -0.20
C LYS A 41 17.51 -7.84 -1.27
N LYS A 42 17.07 -7.20 -2.36
CA LYS A 42 17.94 -6.72 -3.44
C LYS A 42 19.06 -5.81 -2.92
N GLU A 43 18.73 -4.92 -1.99
CA GLU A 43 19.75 -4.03 -1.43
C GLU A 43 20.76 -4.77 -0.55
N PHE A 44 20.33 -5.75 0.26
CA PHE A 44 21.28 -6.60 1.00
C PHE A 44 22.18 -7.43 0.08
N GLU A 45 21.65 -7.96 -1.03
CA GLU A 45 22.43 -8.67 -2.04
C GLU A 45 23.55 -7.80 -2.65
N ARG A 46 23.33 -6.49 -2.77
CA ARG A 46 24.36 -5.54 -3.22
C ARG A 46 25.44 -5.28 -2.19
N ARG A 47 25.17 -5.54 -0.89
CA ARG A 47 26.08 -5.24 0.23
C ARG A 47 26.98 -6.38 0.62
N GLY A 48 26.66 -7.62 0.28
CA GLY A 48 27.46 -8.77 0.62
C GLY A 48 26.75 -10.10 0.55
N ASP A 49 27.38 -11.11 1.13
CA ASP A 49 26.87 -12.49 1.12
C ASP A 49 25.98 -12.72 2.35
N PHE A 50 24.67 -12.66 2.14
CA PHE A 50 23.65 -12.88 3.16
C PHE A 50 22.85 -14.15 2.87
N GLU A 51 22.49 -14.87 3.92
CA GLU A 51 21.57 -16.01 3.85
C GLU A 51 20.12 -15.52 4.03
N PHE A 52 19.27 -15.73 3.03
CA PHE A 52 17.87 -15.35 3.09
C PHE A 52 16.98 -16.51 3.49
N ASN A 53 16.09 -16.28 4.46
CA ASN A 53 15.08 -17.21 4.92
C ASN A 53 13.68 -16.63 4.71
N PHE A 54 12.83 -17.35 3.99
CA PHE A 54 11.45 -16.97 3.74
C PHE A 54 10.54 -17.75 4.68
N PHE A 55 9.92 -17.02 5.62
CA PHE A 55 9.01 -17.58 6.61
C PHE A 55 7.57 -17.32 6.18
N TYR A 56 6.96 -18.30 5.53
CA TYR A 56 5.57 -18.22 5.10
C TYR A 56 4.62 -18.53 6.26
N LYS A 57 3.65 -17.64 6.52
CA LYS A 57 2.70 -17.73 7.64
C LYS A 57 1.79 -18.98 7.60
N ASP A 58 1.59 -19.57 6.42
CA ASP A 58 0.77 -20.78 6.18
C ASP A 58 1.59 -22.07 6.03
N LYS A 59 2.88 -21.97 5.68
CA LYS A 59 3.76 -23.13 5.44
C LYS A 59 4.87 -23.22 6.48
N ILE A 60 4.49 -23.31 7.73
CA ILE A 60 5.42 -23.28 8.86
C ILE A 60 6.04 -24.65 9.10
N SER A 61 7.36 -24.70 9.26
CA SER A 61 8.15 -25.88 9.65
C SER A 61 9.05 -25.59 10.85
N LEU A 62 9.50 -26.64 11.53
CA LEU A 62 10.47 -26.49 12.63
C LEU A 62 11.76 -25.82 12.15
N ASN A 63 12.20 -26.14 10.94
CA ASN A 63 13.39 -25.51 10.34
C ASN A 63 13.18 -24.01 10.08
N SER A 64 11.99 -23.59 9.63
CA SER A 64 11.68 -22.17 9.43
C SER A 64 11.70 -21.40 10.76
N PHE A 65 11.19 -21.98 11.85
CA PHE A 65 11.32 -21.39 13.19
C PHE A 65 12.78 -21.31 13.66
N LYS A 66 13.58 -22.36 13.46
CA LYS A 66 15.01 -22.33 13.80
C LYS A 66 15.73 -21.20 13.06
N LYS A 67 15.51 -21.09 11.77
CA LYS A 67 16.12 -20.03 10.97
C LYS A 67 15.65 -18.64 11.42
N LEU A 68 14.35 -18.45 11.66
CA LEU A 68 13.80 -17.20 12.18
C LEU A 68 14.41 -16.82 13.54
N ALA A 69 14.52 -17.77 14.48
CA ALA A 69 15.06 -17.53 15.82
C ALA A 69 16.58 -17.26 15.86
N THR A 70 17.28 -17.55 14.77
CA THR A 70 18.73 -17.37 14.64
C THR A 70 19.09 -16.30 13.60
N SER A 71 18.12 -15.51 13.13
CA SER A 71 18.36 -14.42 12.18
C SER A 71 18.87 -13.16 12.87
N ARG A 72 19.79 -12.46 12.19
CA ARG A 72 20.26 -11.12 12.58
C ARG A 72 19.20 -10.06 12.34
N TYR A 73 18.51 -10.14 11.20
CA TYR A 73 17.44 -9.23 10.81
C TYR A 73 16.16 -10.01 10.48
N VAL A 74 15.02 -9.48 10.91
CA VAL A 74 13.70 -10.02 10.63
C VAL A 74 12.82 -8.90 10.09
N PHE A 75 12.36 -9.04 8.85
CA PHE A 75 11.52 -8.04 8.18
C PHE A 75 10.09 -8.55 8.01
N LEU A 76 9.13 -7.64 8.14
CA LEU A 76 7.72 -7.92 7.88
C LEU A 76 7.03 -6.69 7.30
N ASN A 77 6.02 -6.93 6.44
CA ASN A 77 5.19 -5.91 5.80
C ASN A 77 3.82 -5.74 6.47
N ASP A 78 3.44 -6.68 7.33
CA ASP A 78 2.10 -6.70 7.92
C ASP A 78 2.16 -7.29 9.33
N ASN A 79 1.04 -7.24 10.04
CA ASN A 79 0.97 -7.80 11.39
C ASN A 79 1.17 -9.32 11.38
N PHE A 80 2.04 -9.76 12.27
CA PHE A 80 2.24 -11.17 12.58
C PHE A 80 2.07 -11.39 14.09
N PHE A 81 0.85 -11.64 14.53
CA PHE A 81 0.49 -11.76 15.96
C PHE A 81 1.38 -12.69 16.80
N PRO A 82 1.94 -13.79 16.26
CA PRO A 82 2.86 -14.64 17.03
C PRO A 82 4.10 -13.91 17.56
N ILE A 83 4.54 -12.80 16.94
CA ILE A 83 5.66 -11.99 17.44
C ILE A 83 5.46 -11.55 18.89
N ALA A 84 4.22 -11.30 19.32
CA ALA A 84 3.87 -10.96 20.70
C ALA A 84 4.35 -11.99 21.73
N PHE A 85 4.65 -13.21 21.32
CA PHE A 85 5.06 -14.33 22.17
C PHE A 85 6.45 -14.87 21.83
N MET A 86 7.16 -14.24 20.90
CA MET A 86 8.51 -14.59 20.47
C MET A 86 9.52 -13.74 21.22
N ASN A 87 10.41 -14.37 21.98
CA ASN A 87 11.46 -13.66 22.71
C ASN A 87 12.72 -13.58 21.86
N PHE A 88 12.82 -12.59 21.00
CA PHE A 88 14.03 -12.37 20.17
C PHE A 88 15.26 -12.09 21.04
N LYS A 89 16.44 -12.46 20.56
CA LYS A 89 17.69 -12.07 21.17
C LYS A 89 18.00 -10.60 20.89
N SER A 90 18.76 -9.95 21.77
CA SER A 90 19.14 -8.54 21.61
C SER A 90 19.90 -8.23 20.33
N GLN A 91 20.64 -9.24 19.80
CA GLN A 91 21.35 -9.11 18.52
C GLN A 91 20.38 -9.09 17.32
N THR A 92 19.21 -9.74 17.41
CA THR A 92 18.21 -9.71 16.33
C THR A 92 17.52 -8.36 16.27
N LYS A 93 17.35 -7.81 15.08
CA LYS A 93 16.53 -6.61 14.83
C LYS A 93 15.27 -6.99 14.08
N VAL A 94 14.13 -6.72 14.68
CA VAL A 94 12.81 -6.91 14.07
C VAL A 94 12.34 -5.58 13.49
N VAL A 95 12.13 -5.55 12.17
CA VAL A 95 11.85 -4.34 11.39
C VAL A 95 10.51 -4.47 10.70
N GLN A 96 9.55 -3.64 11.09
CA GLN A 96 8.26 -3.50 10.41
C GLN A 96 8.38 -2.46 9.31
N LEU A 97 8.10 -2.85 8.06
CA LEU A 97 8.13 -1.95 6.90
C LEU A 97 6.75 -1.39 6.57
N TRP A 98 5.69 -2.07 7.02
CA TRP A 98 4.31 -1.83 6.60
C TRP A 98 4.13 -2.05 5.09
N HIS A 99 2.91 -1.86 4.59
CA HIS A 99 2.62 -2.13 3.18
C HIS A 99 2.16 -0.88 2.39
N ALA A 100 1.78 0.20 3.08
CA ALA A 100 1.30 1.43 2.46
C ALA A 100 2.16 2.63 2.85
N PRO A 101 2.44 3.55 1.94
CA PRO A 101 3.07 4.82 2.26
C PRO A 101 2.09 5.76 2.95
N GLY A 102 2.62 6.76 3.64
CA GLY A 102 1.84 7.85 4.22
C GLY A 102 0.83 7.41 5.27
N ALA A 103 -0.07 8.33 5.61
CA ALA A 103 -1.21 8.07 6.49
C ALA A 103 -2.44 8.82 5.99
N SER A 104 -3.58 8.13 5.94
CA SER A 104 -4.87 8.71 5.57
C SER A 104 -5.95 8.20 6.51
N LYS A 105 -6.47 7.00 6.28
CA LYS A 105 -7.47 6.35 7.14
C LYS A 105 -6.84 5.88 8.45
N LYS A 106 -7.58 5.96 9.55
CA LYS A 106 -7.20 5.37 10.83
C LYS A 106 -7.12 3.84 10.72
N PHE A 107 -6.13 3.26 11.37
CA PHE A 107 -5.91 1.81 11.37
C PHE A 107 -5.26 1.33 12.67
N GLY A 108 -5.17 0.01 12.83
CA GLY A 108 -4.51 -0.60 13.99
C GLY A 108 -5.03 -0.05 15.31
N GLY A 109 -4.12 0.38 16.18
CA GLY A 109 -4.43 0.89 17.53
C GLY A 109 -5.35 2.11 17.56
N SER A 110 -5.42 2.90 16.47
CA SER A 110 -6.30 4.07 16.40
C SER A 110 -7.80 3.72 16.30
N VAL A 111 -8.12 2.45 16.01
CA VAL A 111 -9.49 1.94 15.89
C VAL A 111 -9.72 0.63 16.65
N ALA A 112 -8.70 0.12 17.31
CA ALA A 112 -8.71 -1.17 17.99
C ALA A 112 -9.45 -1.13 19.34
N GLY A 113 -10.09 -2.24 19.68
CA GLY A 113 -10.62 -2.45 21.04
C GLY A 113 -9.53 -2.81 22.06
N PRO A 114 -9.88 -2.86 23.37
CA PRO A 114 -8.90 -3.04 24.45
C PRO A 114 -8.02 -4.28 24.31
N ASP A 115 -8.59 -5.42 23.92
CA ASP A 115 -7.85 -6.68 23.77
C ASP A 115 -6.85 -6.64 22.62
N GLU A 116 -7.24 -6.00 21.51
CA GLU A 116 -6.38 -5.80 20.35
C GLU A 116 -5.25 -4.82 20.67
N LEU A 117 -5.54 -3.74 21.40
CA LEU A 117 -4.52 -2.79 21.87
C LEU A 117 -3.47 -3.47 22.73
N GLU A 118 -3.87 -4.37 23.65
CA GLU A 118 -2.92 -5.14 24.46
C GLU A 118 -2.03 -6.02 23.58
N MET A 119 -2.61 -6.64 22.55
CA MET A 119 -1.86 -7.47 21.60
C MET A 119 -0.87 -6.63 20.78
N LEU A 120 -1.30 -5.48 20.27
CA LEU A 120 -0.43 -4.56 19.52
C LEU A 120 0.74 -4.08 20.37
N ARG A 121 0.52 -3.73 21.65
CA ARG A 121 1.61 -3.36 22.57
C ARG A 121 2.63 -4.48 22.77
N LYS A 122 2.18 -5.74 22.84
CA LYS A 122 3.09 -6.91 22.91
C LYS A 122 3.89 -7.10 21.63
N ILE A 123 3.28 -6.89 20.46
CA ILE A 123 3.99 -6.94 19.18
C ILE A 123 5.04 -5.83 19.12
N SER A 124 4.66 -4.61 19.47
CA SER A 124 5.53 -3.43 19.42
C SER A 124 6.69 -3.49 20.41
N SER A 125 6.51 -4.19 21.57
CA SER A 125 7.61 -4.44 22.50
C SER A 125 8.72 -5.30 21.87
N ASN A 126 8.36 -6.20 20.95
CA ASN A 126 9.26 -7.09 20.21
C ASN A 126 9.65 -6.55 18.80
N THR A 127 9.19 -5.35 18.44
CA THR A 127 9.60 -4.66 17.22
C THR A 127 10.68 -3.64 17.57
N ASP A 128 11.82 -3.69 16.92
CA ASP A 128 12.91 -2.74 17.14
C ASP A 128 12.71 -1.46 16.36
N TYR A 129 12.29 -1.58 15.09
CA TYR A 129 12.10 -0.43 14.21
C TYR A 129 10.81 -0.55 13.39
N LEU A 130 10.15 0.59 13.20
CA LEU A 130 9.04 0.79 12.28
C LEU A 130 9.47 1.82 11.24
N ILE A 131 9.46 1.45 9.97
CA ILE A 131 9.86 2.32 8.87
C ILE A 131 8.64 3.10 8.38
N THR A 132 8.80 4.40 8.17
CA THR A 132 7.77 5.29 7.63
C THR A 132 8.30 6.12 6.47
N SER A 133 7.37 6.66 5.67
CA SER A 133 7.70 7.49 4.51
C SER A 133 7.98 8.96 4.88
N SER A 134 7.51 9.42 6.04
CA SER A 134 7.69 10.81 6.47
C SER A 134 7.72 10.94 8.00
N LYS A 135 8.49 11.90 8.48
CA LYS A 135 8.49 12.32 9.90
C LYS A 135 7.14 12.91 10.33
N LYS A 136 6.43 13.56 9.41
CA LYS A 136 5.15 14.22 9.71
C LYS A 136 4.02 13.26 10.07
N ILE A 137 4.14 11.97 9.70
CA ILE A 137 3.15 10.94 10.01
C ILE A 137 3.53 10.05 11.20
N GLU A 138 4.67 10.30 11.86
CA GLU A 138 5.15 9.46 12.97
C GLU A 138 4.13 9.33 14.11
N ASP A 139 3.39 10.40 14.43
CA ASP A 139 2.37 10.37 15.48
C ASP A 139 1.23 9.41 15.19
N TYR A 140 0.78 9.37 13.93
CA TYR A 140 -0.26 8.45 13.48
C TYR A 140 0.21 6.99 13.54
N TYR A 141 1.46 6.75 13.15
CA TYR A 141 2.06 5.42 13.21
C TYR A 141 2.36 4.97 14.64
N ALA A 142 2.80 5.88 15.53
CA ALA A 142 2.98 5.59 16.95
C ALA A 142 1.67 5.13 17.60
N GLU A 143 0.57 5.80 17.30
CA GLU A 143 -0.77 5.44 17.77
C GLU A 143 -1.25 4.13 17.16
N ALA A 144 -1.16 4.00 15.81
CA ALA A 144 -1.66 2.81 15.11
C ALA A 144 -0.93 1.52 15.50
N PHE A 145 0.38 1.57 15.69
CA PHE A 145 1.19 0.42 16.08
C PHE A 145 1.36 0.26 17.59
N GLN A 146 0.89 1.23 18.40
CA GLN A 146 1.16 1.28 19.84
C GLN A 146 2.65 1.16 20.15
N ILE A 147 3.50 1.85 19.39
CA ILE A 147 4.96 1.79 19.41
C ILE A 147 5.55 3.12 19.88
N ASP A 148 6.69 3.05 20.58
CA ASP A 148 7.43 4.24 20.98
C ASP A 148 8.00 4.98 19.75
N LYS A 149 7.84 6.29 19.68
CA LYS A 149 8.33 7.13 18.56
C LYS A 149 9.83 6.98 18.30
N SER A 150 10.65 6.73 19.32
CA SER A 150 12.09 6.51 19.17
C SER A 150 12.44 5.34 18.25
N LYS A 151 11.51 4.38 18.13
CA LYS A 151 11.63 3.21 17.24
C LYS A 151 11.16 3.50 15.81
N ILE A 152 10.46 4.61 15.56
CA ILE A 152 10.00 4.98 14.21
C ILE A 152 11.16 5.64 13.46
N LYS A 153 11.35 5.24 12.21
CA LYS A 153 12.43 5.72 11.34
C LYS A 153 11.85 6.17 10.00
N PRO A 154 11.81 7.48 9.73
CA PRO A 154 11.30 8.04 8.47
C PRO A 154 12.35 7.92 7.36
N LEU A 155 12.61 6.69 6.91
CA LEU A 155 13.65 6.37 5.92
C LEU A 155 13.10 6.20 4.50
N GLY A 156 11.80 6.40 4.31
CA GLY A 156 11.12 6.11 3.06
C GLY A 156 10.63 4.67 2.99
N LEU A 157 9.82 4.37 1.98
CA LEU A 157 9.22 3.06 1.79
C LEU A 157 9.91 2.34 0.61
N PRO A 158 10.60 1.20 0.82
CA PRO A 158 11.42 0.53 -0.20
C PRO A 158 10.69 0.24 -1.51
N ARG A 159 9.39 -0.12 -1.48
CA ARG A 159 8.62 -0.40 -2.71
C ARG A 159 8.52 0.79 -3.66
N LEU A 160 8.67 2.00 -3.16
CA LEU A 160 8.59 3.22 -3.97
C LEU A 160 9.85 3.44 -4.81
N ASP A 161 10.96 2.77 -4.47
CA ASP A 161 12.18 2.83 -5.28
C ASP A 161 11.93 2.30 -6.71
N TYR A 162 10.90 1.46 -6.88
CA TYR A 162 10.42 0.99 -8.18
C TYR A 162 10.24 2.12 -9.19
N TYR A 163 9.62 3.23 -8.81
CA TYR A 163 9.32 4.33 -9.72
C TYR A 163 10.54 5.09 -10.25
N PHE A 164 11.70 4.85 -9.65
CA PHE A 164 12.98 5.48 -10.00
C PHE A 164 13.93 4.51 -10.73
N GLU A 165 13.50 3.29 -10.97
CA GLU A 165 14.21 2.37 -11.85
C GLU A 165 14.04 2.80 -13.31
N ASN A 166 14.93 2.30 -14.18
CA ASN A 166 14.85 2.61 -15.62
C ASN A 166 13.77 1.75 -16.29
N HIS A 167 12.52 2.23 -16.24
CA HIS A 167 11.39 1.60 -16.93
C HIS A 167 11.19 2.18 -18.32
N ASP A 168 10.92 1.30 -19.28
CA ASP A 168 10.41 1.70 -20.60
C ASP A 168 8.89 1.92 -20.51
N VAL A 169 8.49 3.11 -20.03
CA VAL A 169 7.09 3.47 -19.78
C VAL A 169 6.26 3.41 -21.06
N ASP A 170 6.83 3.79 -22.19
CA ASP A 170 6.14 3.73 -23.49
C ASP A 170 5.84 2.28 -23.89
N LYS A 171 6.78 1.38 -23.63
CA LYS A 171 6.57 -0.04 -23.84
C LYS A 171 5.51 -0.60 -22.91
N ILE A 172 5.52 -0.26 -21.60
CA ILE A 172 4.50 -0.66 -20.65
C ILE A 172 3.12 -0.21 -21.11
N LYS A 173 2.98 1.06 -21.50
CA LYS A 173 1.74 1.61 -22.05
C LYS A 173 1.29 0.88 -23.32
N SER A 174 2.21 0.64 -24.26
CA SER A 174 1.91 -0.10 -25.49
C SER A 174 1.45 -1.54 -25.23
N ASP A 175 2.10 -2.25 -24.29
CA ASP A 175 1.74 -3.60 -23.91
C ASP A 175 0.36 -3.63 -23.22
N PHE A 176 0.06 -2.67 -22.37
CA PHE A 176 -1.26 -2.48 -21.76
C PHE A 176 -2.34 -2.25 -22.81
N CYS A 177 -2.13 -1.30 -23.72
CA CYS A 177 -3.10 -1.01 -24.79
C CYS A 177 -3.38 -2.22 -25.65
N ARG A 178 -2.32 -2.94 -26.04
CA ARG A 178 -2.45 -4.18 -26.83
C ARG A 178 -3.23 -5.26 -26.07
N ARG A 179 -2.99 -5.42 -24.77
CA ARG A 179 -3.68 -6.43 -23.93
C ARG A 179 -5.18 -6.17 -23.87
N TYR A 180 -5.59 -4.91 -23.79
CA TYR A 180 -7.00 -4.53 -23.64
C TYR A 180 -7.66 -4.07 -24.94
N GLY A 181 -6.92 -4.05 -26.06
CA GLY A 181 -7.47 -3.66 -27.37
C GLY A 181 -7.88 -2.19 -27.48
N ILE A 182 -7.16 -1.28 -26.78
CA ILE A 182 -7.47 0.16 -26.72
C ILE A 182 -6.50 1.00 -27.52
N ASP A 183 -6.93 2.20 -27.90
CA ASP A 183 -6.09 3.17 -28.62
C ASP A 183 -5.09 3.84 -27.66
N CYS A 184 -3.80 3.57 -27.88
CA CYS A 184 -2.70 4.13 -27.08
C CYS A 184 -2.53 5.66 -27.21
N ASN A 185 -3.17 6.30 -28.20
CA ASN A 185 -3.12 7.75 -28.35
C ASN A 185 -4.00 8.46 -27.31
N LYS A 186 -5.00 7.77 -26.78
CA LYS A 186 -5.87 8.31 -25.74
C LYS A 186 -5.13 8.37 -24.39
N LYS A 187 -5.53 9.31 -23.56
CA LYS A 187 -5.08 9.41 -22.17
C LYS A 187 -5.77 8.35 -21.33
N ILE A 188 -5.04 7.77 -20.38
CA ILE A 188 -5.56 6.74 -19.49
C ILE A 188 -5.96 7.38 -18.16
N ILE A 189 -7.23 7.25 -17.80
CA ILE A 189 -7.75 7.59 -16.47
C ILE A 189 -7.85 6.31 -15.67
N LEU A 190 -7.04 6.18 -14.62
CA LEU A 190 -7.17 5.06 -13.68
C LEU A 190 -8.27 5.36 -12.67
N TYR A 191 -9.33 4.54 -12.66
CA TYR A 191 -10.37 4.61 -11.63
C TYR A 191 -10.20 3.47 -10.63
N ALA A 192 -9.81 3.81 -9.40
CA ALA A 192 -9.52 2.85 -8.34
C ALA A 192 -10.33 3.15 -7.07
N PRO A 193 -11.60 2.70 -7.00
CA PRO A 193 -12.48 2.93 -5.85
C PRO A 193 -12.13 2.04 -4.66
N THR A 194 -12.43 2.53 -3.45
CA THR A 194 -12.34 1.77 -2.20
C THR A 194 -13.52 0.79 -2.08
N PHE A 195 -13.27 -0.37 -1.50
CA PHE A 195 -14.33 -1.29 -1.05
C PHE A 195 -15.13 -0.69 0.12
N ARG A 196 -16.46 -0.88 0.14
CA ARG A 196 -17.37 -0.54 1.25
C ARG A 196 -17.93 -1.81 1.87
N ASP A 197 -18.12 -1.77 3.19
CA ASP A 197 -18.77 -2.87 3.90
C ASP A 197 -20.29 -2.95 3.53
N GLU A 198 -20.91 -1.81 3.26
CA GLU A 198 -22.28 -1.77 2.70
C GLU A 198 -22.29 -2.02 1.20
N ARG A 199 -22.82 -3.17 0.78
CA ARG A 199 -22.83 -3.65 -0.62
C ARG A 199 -23.42 -2.67 -1.63
N LYS A 200 -24.47 -1.91 -1.24
CA LYS A 200 -25.16 -0.98 -2.13
C LYS A 200 -24.25 0.14 -2.68
N TYR A 201 -23.16 0.46 -1.99
CA TYR A 201 -22.21 1.48 -2.44
C TYR A 201 -21.02 0.90 -3.23
N ASN A 202 -20.96 -0.41 -3.43
CA ASN A 202 -19.85 -1.02 -4.14
C ASN A 202 -20.03 -1.06 -5.66
N ASN A 203 -21.26 -0.91 -6.16
CA ASN A 203 -21.46 -0.80 -7.60
C ASN A 203 -21.26 0.64 -8.06
N VAL A 204 -20.06 0.96 -8.52
CA VAL A 204 -19.70 2.33 -8.95
C VAL A 204 -20.52 2.80 -10.14
N PHE A 205 -21.08 1.89 -10.94
CA PHE A 205 -21.89 2.22 -12.11
C PHE A 205 -23.33 2.65 -11.75
N ASP A 206 -23.76 2.50 -10.50
CA ASP A 206 -25.00 3.10 -10.02
C ASP A 206 -24.85 4.63 -9.85
N TYR A 207 -23.61 5.13 -9.83
CA TYR A 207 -23.25 6.53 -9.58
C TYR A 207 -22.52 7.19 -10.75
N LEU A 208 -21.77 6.41 -11.55
CA LEU A 208 -21.04 6.88 -12.73
C LEU A 208 -21.81 6.53 -14.01
N ASP A 209 -22.31 7.54 -14.72
CA ASP A 209 -22.89 7.38 -16.04
C ASP A 209 -21.79 7.17 -17.10
N LEU A 210 -21.49 5.89 -17.35
CA LEU A 210 -20.47 5.48 -18.32
C LEU A 210 -20.81 5.93 -19.74
N ARG A 211 -22.08 5.91 -20.11
CA ARG A 211 -22.50 6.31 -21.45
C ARG A 211 -22.19 7.79 -21.68
N LYS A 212 -22.59 8.65 -20.74
CA LYS A 212 -22.29 10.07 -20.81
C LYS A 212 -20.77 10.34 -20.73
N PHE A 213 -20.05 9.59 -19.90
CA PHE A 213 -18.60 9.67 -19.83
C PHE A 213 -17.98 9.41 -21.20
N ASN A 214 -18.40 8.34 -21.90
CA ASN A 214 -17.89 8.00 -23.22
C ASN A 214 -18.32 9.00 -24.29
N GLU A 215 -19.59 9.47 -24.30
CA GLU A 215 -20.07 10.49 -25.23
C GLU A 215 -19.29 11.82 -25.11
N ASP A 216 -18.91 12.19 -23.88
CA ASP A 216 -18.28 13.49 -23.59
C ASP A 216 -16.74 13.47 -23.61
N LEU A 217 -16.12 12.34 -23.29
CA LEU A 217 -14.68 12.21 -23.05
C LEU A 217 -14.01 11.08 -23.84
N GLY A 218 -14.80 10.17 -24.43
CA GLY A 218 -14.30 8.95 -25.05
C GLY A 218 -13.37 9.14 -26.25
N ASP A 219 -13.39 10.32 -26.91
CA ASP A 219 -12.44 10.62 -27.98
C ASP A 219 -11.02 10.82 -27.45
N ASP A 220 -10.86 11.40 -26.26
CA ASP A 220 -9.57 11.77 -25.68
C ASP A 220 -9.09 10.84 -24.58
N TYR A 221 -10.00 10.12 -23.91
CA TYR A 221 -9.71 9.35 -22.72
C TYR A 221 -10.21 7.91 -22.78
N ILE A 222 -9.52 7.03 -22.06
CA ILE A 222 -9.95 5.67 -21.71
C ILE A 222 -10.09 5.57 -20.18
N LEU A 223 -11.23 5.07 -19.72
CA LEU A 223 -11.43 4.74 -18.31
C LEU A 223 -10.90 3.32 -18.03
N ALA A 224 -9.79 3.24 -17.29
CA ALA A 224 -9.20 2.00 -16.83
C ALA A 224 -9.67 1.72 -15.38
N LEU A 225 -10.61 0.78 -15.23
CA LEU A 225 -11.21 0.45 -13.94
C LEU A 225 -10.39 -0.62 -13.23
N ARG A 226 -9.94 -0.33 -12.00
CA ARG A 226 -9.26 -1.28 -11.13
C ARG A 226 -10.04 -1.45 -9.82
N LEU A 227 -10.81 -2.51 -9.75
CA LEU A 227 -11.61 -2.84 -8.58
C LEU A 227 -10.80 -3.58 -7.51
N HIS A 228 -11.17 -3.35 -6.26
CA HIS A 228 -10.65 -4.14 -5.17
C HIS A 228 -11.12 -5.61 -5.31
N PRO A 229 -10.28 -6.64 -5.05
CA PRO A 229 -10.65 -8.05 -5.22
C PRO A 229 -11.98 -8.46 -4.56
N LYS A 230 -12.31 -7.86 -3.41
CA LYS A 230 -13.57 -8.13 -2.70
C LYS A 230 -14.83 -7.60 -3.43
N ILE A 231 -14.67 -6.63 -4.33
CA ILE A 231 -15.80 -6.06 -5.07
C ILE A 231 -16.13 -6.90 -6.29
N ARG A 232 -15.14 -7.56 -6.89
CA ARG A 232 -15.31 -8.32 -8.14
C ARG A 232 -16.42 -9.35 -8.08
N ASP A 233 -16.63 -9.98 -6.93
CA ASP A 233 -17.69 -10.98 -6.72
C ASP A 233 -19.10 -10.36 -6.64
N PHE A 234 -19.22 -9.03 -6.59
CA PHE A 234 -20.49 -8.30 -6.45
C PHE A 234 -20.90 -7.57 -7.73
N TYR A 235 -20.03 -7.55 -8.74
CA TYR A 235 -20.39 -6.98 -10.02
C TYR A 235 -21.31 -7.92 -10.76
N ASP A 236 -22.42 -7.37 -11.21
CA ASP A 236 -23.28 -8.09 -12.15
C ASP A 236 -22.45 -8.34 -13.42
N ALA A 237 -22.29 -9.61 -13.78
CA ALA A 237 -21.50 -10.05 -14.94
C ALA A 237 -22.00 -9.49 -16.30
N ASN A 238 -22.97 -8.60 -16.27
CA ASN A 238 -23.59 -7.98 -17.45
C ASN A 238 -22.85 -6.72 -17.93
N ILE A 239 -21.83 -6.22 -17.20
CA ILE A 239 -21.01 -5.10 -17.68
C ILE A 239 -19.73 -5.69 -18.25
N GLU A 240 -19.73 -5.96 -19.54
CA GLU A 240 -18.56 -6.39 -20.27
C GLU A 240 -17.65 -5.19 -20.54
N SER A 241 -16.33 -5.38 -20.46
CA SER A 241 -15.36 -4.40 -20.96
C SER A 241 -15.65 -4.12 -22.43
N GLY A 242 -15.79 -2.88 -22.77
CA GLY A 242 -16.19 -2.43 -24.10
C GLY A 242 -15.51 -1.14 -24.50
N GLU A 243 -16.11 -0.41 -25.44
CA GLU A 243 -15.59 0.90 -25.90
C GLU A 243 -15.66 1.96 -24.79
N GLU A 244 -16.48 1.76 -23.75
CA GLU A 244 -16.73 2.75 -22.68
C GLU A 244 -15.66 2.69 -21.56
N TYR A 245 -15.16 1.49 -21.25
CA TYR A 245 -14.10 1.32 -20.23
C TYR A 245 -13.35 0.01 -20.41
N VAL A 246 -12.23 -0.14 -19.71
CA VAL A 246 -11.52 -1.42 -19.59
C VAL A 246 -11.42 -1.86 -18.15
N ASP A 247 -11.80 -3.10 -17.85
CA ASP A 247 -11.56 -3.70 -16.54
C ASP A 247 -10.12 -4.23 -16.47
N CYS A 248 -9.26 -3.49 -15.75
CA CYS A 248 -7.88 -3.86 -15.49
C CYS A 248 -7.64 -4.37 -14.07
N SER A 249 -8.70 -4.85 -13.38
CA SER A 249 -8.60 -5.36 -12.01
C SER A 249 -7.66 -6.57 -11.88
N ASP A 250 -7.43 -7.32 -12.98
CA ASP A 250 -6.49 -8.44 -13.07
C ASP A 250 -5.08 -8.06 -13.51
N TYR A 251 -4.82 -6.79 -13.76
CA TYR A 251 -3.48 -6.38 -14.15
C TYR A 251 -2.52 -6.56 -12.97
N GLU A 252 -1.39 -7.25 -13.21
CA GLU A 252 -0.54 -7.76 -12.13
C GLU A 252 0.17 -6.64 -11.36
N SER A 253 0.56 -5.55 -12.03
CA SER A 253 1.33 -4.46 -11.48
C SER A 253 0.49 -3.20 -11.28
N GLU A 254 0.08 -2.92 -10.05
CA GLU A 254 -0.54 -1.66 -9.67
C GLU A 254 0.38 -0.46 -9.94
N GLN A 255 1.69 -0.65 -9.76
CA GLN A 255 2.69 0.38 -9.97
C GLN A 255 2.81 0.76 -11.43
N GLU A 256 2.81 -0.23 -12.35
CA GLU A 256 2.79 0.04 -13.79
C GLU A 256 1.52 0.78 -14.23
N LEU A 257 0.34 0.38 -13.70
CA LEU A 257 -0.91 1.10 -13.98
C LEU A 257 -0.82 2.57 -13.58
N MET A 258 -0.29 2.86 -12.39
CA MET A 258 -0.08 4.25 -11.96
C MET A 258 0.92 4.99 -12.85
N MET A 259 2.00 4.33 -13.29
CA MET A 259 3.01 4.96 -14.17
C MET A 259 2.45 5.37 -15.52
N ILE A 260 1.58 4.54 -16.13
CA ILE A 260 1.01 4.80 -17.47
C ILE A 260 -0.26 5.66 -17.45
N SER A 261 -0.84 5.90 -16.26
CA SER A 261 -2.09 6.66 -16.12
C SER A 261 -1.83 8.17 -16.13
N ASP A 262 -2.58 8.91 -16.92
CA ASP A 262 -2.49 10.37 -17.01
C ASP A 262 -3.24 11.08 -15.88
N MET A 263 -4.21 10.39 -15.25
CA MET A 263 -5.06 10.88 -14.18
C MET A 263 -5.51 9.73 -13.27
N LEU A 264 -5.76 10.03 -12.01
CA LEU A 264 -6.42 9.13 -11.06
C LEU A 264 -7.81 9.64 -10.69
N ILE A 265 -8.82 8.79 -10.81
CA ILE A 265 -10.10 8.93 -10.11
C ILE A 265 -10.07 7.93 -8.96
N THR A 266 -10.34 8.41 -7.76
CA THR A 266 -10.43 7.56 -6.57
C THR A 266 -11.45 8.14 -5.59
N ASP A 267 -11.48 7.63 -4.40
CA ASP A 267 -12.34 8.11 -3.32
C ASP A 267 -11.54 8.19 -2.00
N TYR A 268 -11.66 7.19 -1.14
CA TYR A 268 -10.98 7.12 0.16
C TYR A 268 -9.72 6.24 0.14
N SER A 269 -9.28 5.82 -1.04
CA SER A 269 -8.16 4.87 -1.18
C SER A 269 -6.80 5.51 -0.90
N SER A 270 -5.91 4.75 -0.25
CA SER A 270 -4.52 5.16 -0.04
C SER A 270 -3.69 5.24 -1.32
N ILE A 271 -4.21 4.77 -2.47
CA ILE A 271 -3.55 4.89 -3.77
C ILE A 271 -3.23 6.34 -4.13
N MET A 272 -4.07 7.29 -3.65
CA MET A 272 -3.85 8.73 -3.83
C MET A 272 -2.49 9.19 -3.31
N ILE A 273 -1.98 8.55 -2.24
CA ILE A 273 -0.70 8.92 -1.62
C ILE A 273 0.45 8.53 -2.55
N GLU A 274 0.40 7.31 -3.09
CA GLU A 274 1.43 6.81 -4.01
C GLU A 274 1.34 7.51 -5.37
N PHE A 275 0.13 7.75 -5.88
CA PHE A 275 -0.08 8.47 -7.15
C PHE A 275 0.39 9.93 -7.09
N ALA A 276 0.35 10.57 -5.91
CA ALA A 276 0.84 11.94 -5.72
C ALA A 276 2.34 12.13 -6.07
N ILE A 277 3.12 11.02 -6.15
CA ILE A 277 4.53 11.04 -6.58
C ILE A 277 4.68 11.53 -8.03
N PHE A 278 3.67 11.27 -8.87
CA PHE A 278 3.74 11.59 -10.30
C PHE A 278 3.37 13.03 -10.65
N ASP A 279 2.89 13.82 -9.68
CA ASP A 279 2.40 15.19 -9.89
C ASP A 279 1.34 15.30 -11.00
N ARG A 280 0.49 14.28 -11.10
CA ARG A 280 -0.61 14.17 -12.08
C ARG A 280 -1.96 14.43 -11.41
N PRO A 281 -3.00 14.85 -12.15
CA PRO A 281 -4.31 15.16 -11.58
C PRO A 281 -4.93 13.99 -10.82
N ILE A 282 -5.57 14.30 -9.68
CA ILE A 282 -6.40 13.38 -8.90
C ILE A 282 -7.78 13.99 -8.72
N LEU A 283 -8.83 13.22 -9.04
CA LEU A 283 -10.21 13.55 -8.70
C LEU A 283 -10.75 12.58 -7.66
N PHE A 284 -11.48 13.10 -6.70
CA PHE A 284 -12.10 12.33 -5.64
C PHE A 284 -13.60 12.21 -5.89
N PHE A 285 -14.03 11.07 -6.45
CA PHE A 285 -15.44 10.76 -6.70
C PHE A 285 -16.06 10.15 -5.46
N VAL A 286 -16.68 11.01 -4.64
CA VAL A 286 -17.12 10.72 -3.26
C VAL A 286 -18.63 10.76 -3.13
N TYR A 287 -19.33 10.01 -3.97
CA TYR A 287 -20.81 9.95 -4.05
C TYR A 287 -21.50 9.53 -2.73
N ASP A 288 -20.76 8.94 -1.80
CA ASP A 288 -21.28 8.42 -0.52
C ASP A 288 -20.56 9.01 0.71
N LEU A 289 -19.95 10.21 0.59
CA LEU A 289 -19.05 10.78 1.61
C LEU A 289 -19.67 10.83 3.01
N GLU A 290 -20.91 11.32 3.13
CA GLU A 290 -21.58 11.41 4.44
C GLU A 290 -21.72 10.04 5.10
N ASN A 291 -22.13 9.03 4.33
CA ASN A 291 -22.27 7.67 4.81
C ASN A 291 -20.89 7.08 5.18
N TYR A 292 -19.91 7.29 4.32
CA TYR A 292 -18.55 6.78 4.57
C TYR A 292 -17.94 7.34 5.87
N LEU A 293 -18.08 8.64 6.10
CA LEU A 293 -17.61 9.30 7.33
C LEU A 293 -18.36 8.83 8.59
N ALA A 294 -19.62 8.45 8.44
CA ALA A 294 -20.46 7.99 9.56
C ALA A 294 -20.22 6.52 9.94
N THR A 295 -19.87 5.66 8.98
CA THR A 295 -19.84 4.19 9.16
C THR A 295 -18.45 3.60 9.19
N GLU A 296 -17.46 4.27 8.56
CA GLU A 296 -16.11 3.74 8.41
C GLU A 296 -15.13 4.27 9.48
N ARG A 297 -13.87 3.84 9.40
CA ARG A 297 -12.84 4.02 10.44
C ARG A 297 -12.42 5.48 10.69
N GLY A 298 -12.84 6.42 9.84
CA GLY A 298 -12.41 7.81 9.88
C GLY A 298 -10.97 8.03 9.41
N PHE A 299 -10.56 9.30 9.43
CA PHE A 299 -9.26 9.75 8.92
C PHE A 299 -8.43 10.36 10.03
N TYR A 300 -7.10 10.42 9.85
CA TYR A 300 -6.20 11.14 10.75
C TYR A 300 -6.28 12.66 10.60
N TYR A 301 -6.83 13.14 9.49
CA TYR A 301 -6.99 14.56 9.18
C TYR A 301 -8.38 14.83 8.60
N ASP A 302 -8.74 16.10 8.46
CA ASP A 302 -9.95 16.54 7.79
C ASP A 302 -9.84 16.18 6.30
N PHE A 303 -10.57 15.15 5.89
CA PHE A 303 -10.48 14.58 4.55
C PHE A 303 -10.76 15.63 3.48
N GLU A 304 -11.85 16.35 3.59
CA GLU A 304 -12.32 17.29 2.56
C GLU A 304 -11.32 18.45 2.33
N LYS A 305 -10.62 18.87 3.40
CA LYS A 305 -9.65 19.97 3.31
C LYS A 305 -8.27 19.54 2.85
N THR A 306 -7.93 18.26 3.05
CA THR A 306 -6.54 17.83 2.97
C THR A 306 -6.23 16.98 1.74
N VAL A 307 -7.25 16.35 1.13
CA VAL A 307 -7.02 15.52 -0.06
C VAL A 307 -6.38 16.30 -1.21
N PRO A 308 -5.50 15.66 -2.00
CA PRO A 308 -4.70 16.34 -3.01
C PRO A 308 -5.41 16.53 -4.36
N GLY A 309 -6.68 16.89 -4.35
CA GLY A 309 -7.44 17.10 -5.58
C GLY A 309 -8.86 17.55 -5.30
N LYS A 310 -9.63 17.75 -6.36
CA LYS A 310 -11.01 18.20 -6.28
C LYS A 310 -11.95 17.07 -5.89
N LEU A 311 -12.87 17.35 -4.96
CA LEU A 311 -13.99 16.47 -4.63
C LEU A 311 -15.13 16.71 -5.61
N VAL A 312 -15.72 15.62 -6.11
CA VAL A 312 -16.89 15.59 -6.98
C VAL A 312 -17.87 14.52 -6.46
N TYR A 313 -19.15 14.82 -6.49
CA TYR A 313 -20.18 14.00 -5.83
C TYR A 313 -21.09 13.31 -6.84
N THR A 314 -21.14 13.81 -8.06
CA THR A 314 -21.99 13.30 -9.14
C THR A 314 -21.18 12.99 -10.39
N SER A 315 -21.75 12.16 -11.27
CA SER A 315 -21.16 11.86 -12.57
C SER A 315 -20.97 13.13 -13.42
N ASP A 316 -21.94 14.04 -13.40
CA ASP A 316 -21.86 15.29 -14.13
C ASP A 316 -20.70 16.18 -13.64
N GLU A 317 -20.56 16.35 -12.32
CA GLU A 317 -19.43 17.10 -11.74
C GLU A 317 -18.09 16.49 -12.11
N LEU A 318 -17.98 15.13 -12.13
CA LEU A 318 -16.79 14.42 -12.51
C LEU A 318 -16.40 14.71 -13.97
N ILE A 319 -17.35 14.55 -14.90
CA ILE A 319 -17.16 14.80 -16.33
C ILE A 319 -16.79 16.25 -16.57
N ASP A 320 -17.52 17.19 -15.96
CA ASP A 320 -17.26 18.63 -16.09
C ASP A 320 -15.87 19.02 -15.55
N ALA A 321 -15.43 18.43 -14.44
CA ALA A 321 -14.09 18.68 -13.91
C ALA A 321 -12.99 18.24 -14.88
N ILE A 322 -13.17 17.08 -15.54
CA ILE A 322 -12.21 16.58 -16.55
C ILE A 322 -12.20 17.48 -17.78
N LYS A 323 -13.38 17.83 -18.30
CA LYS A 323 -13.53 18.71 -19.49
C LYS A 323 -12.89 20.09 -19.31
N ASN A 324 -12.94 20.63 -18.09
CA ASN A 324 -12.48 21.99 -17.78
C ASN A 324 -11.09 22.04 -17.13
N ASP A 325 -10.36 20.92 -17.04
CA ASP A 325 -9.07 20.80 -16.34
C ASP A 325 -9.10 21.33 -14.88
N ASP A 326 -10.23 21.16 -14.20
CA ASP A 326 -10.46 21.67 -12.84
C ASP A 326 -10.10 20.64 -11.77
N PHE A 327 -8.81 20.54 -11.42
CA PHE A 327 -8.23 19.47 -10.60
C PHE A 327 -7.66 19.92 -9.25
N GLU A 328 -7.70 21.21 -8.91
CA GLU A 328 -7.10 21.76 -7.67
C GLU A 328 -5.61 21.34 -7.48
N LYS A 329 -4.81 21.39 -8.52
CA LYS A 329 -3.42 20.90 -8.55
C LYS A 329 -2.51 21.50 -7.46
N ASP A 330 -2.80 22.68 -6.97
CA ASP A 330 -1.98 23.36 -5.94
C ASP A 330 -1.90 22.59 -4.63
N LYS A 331 -2.91 21.74 -4.34
CA LYS A 331 -2.95 20.90 -3.15
C LYS A 331 -1.98 19.71 -3.23
N LEU A 332 -1.67 19.23 -4.43
CA LEU A 332 -0.94 17.99 -4.66
C LEU A 332 0.49 18.02 -4.09
N SER A 333 1.25 19.06 -4.43
CA SER A 333 2.63 19.23 -3.96
C SER A 333 2.72 19.37 -2.44
N SER A 334 1.78 20.09 -1.80
CA SER A 334 1.77 20.25 -0.35
C SER A 334 1.39 18.94 0.37
N PHE A 335 0.46 18.18 -0.21
CA PHE A 335 0.08 16.86 0.28
C PHE A 335 1.24 15.87 0.20
N ALA A 336 1.90 15.76 -0.96
CA ALA A 336 3.06 14.88 -1.15
C ALA A 336 4.16 15.15 -0.11
N LYS A 337 4.48 16.43 0.15
CA LYS A 337 5.45 16.85 1.19
C LYS A 337 5.04 16.52 2.63
N THR A 338 3.78 16.18 2.86
CA THR A 338 3.32 15.67 4.15
C THR A 338 3.51 14.17 4.26
N GLN A 339 3.28 13.46 3.17
CA GLN A 339 3.32 12.01 3.12
C GLN A 339 4.73 11.44 2.93
N PHE A 340 5.64 12.23 2.36
CA PHE A 340 7.02 11.82 2.06
C PHE A 340 8.01 12.89 2.49
N ASP A 341 9.10 12.48 3.13
CA ASP A 341 10.26 13.36 3.36
C ASP A 341 11.18 13.36 2.13
N GLU A 342 11.38 12.19 1.53
CA GLU A 342 12.22 11.99 0.35
C GLU A 342 11.50 11.14 -0.70
N ILE A 343 11.61 11.55 -1.95
CA ILE A 343 11.07 10.83 -3.13
C ILE A 343 12.23 10.75 -4.17
N ASP A 344 13.17 9.83 -3.94
CA ASP A 344 14.45 9.77 -4.66
C ASP A 344 14.91 8.36 -5.08
N GLY A 345 14.08 7.33 -4.81
CA GLY A 345 14.43 5.96 -5.14
C GLY A 345 15.54 5.34 -4.29
N GLN A 346 15.83 5.91 -3.11
CA GLN A 346 16.91 5.45 -2.23
C GLN A 346 16.41 4.91 -0.89
N SER A 347 15.12 4.60 -0.77
CA SER A 347 14.53 4.16 0.50
C SER A 347 15.13 2.86 0.99
N SER A 348 15.29 1.86 0.11
CA SER A 348 15.93 0.57 0.44
C SER A 348 17.34 0.76 0.95
N LYS A 349 18.10 1.62 0.27
CA LYS A 349 19.47 1.95 0.64
C LYS A 349 19.54 2.59 2.02
N ARG A 350 18.67 3.59 2.32
CA ARG A 350 18.63 4.24 3.63
C ARG A 350 18.31 3.26 4.75
N VAL A 351 17.34 2.36 4.54
CA VAL A 351 16.96 1.34 5.53
C VAL A 351 18.13 0.39 5.80
N VAL A 352 18.78 -0.13 4.77
CA VAL A 352 19.89 -1.06 4.93
C VAL A 352 21.13 -0.38 5.53
N ASP A 353 21.48 0.84 5.09
CA ASP A 353 22.55 1.63 5.69
C ASP A 353 22.32 1.87 7.19
N PHE A 354 21.08 2.22 7.58
CA PHE A 354 20.71 2.42 8.98
C PHE A 354 20.87 1.15 9.84
N LEU A 355 20.65 -0.04 9.26
CA LEU A 355 20.74 -1.31 10.00
C LEU A 355 22.17 -1.86 10.08
N LEU A 356 23.03 -1.53 9.11
CA LEU A 356 24.42 -2.01 9.06
C LEU A 356 25.40 -1.10 9.81
N ASN A 357 25.05 0.16 10.08
CA ASN A 357 25.82 1.12 10.89
C ASN A 357 25.46 1.00 12.37
#